data_423a6f1224fe58fb7eaa580266d681d3
#
_entry.id   423a6f1224fe58fb7eaa580266d681d3
#
_cell.length_a   1.000
_cell.length_b   1.000
_cell.length_c   1.000
_cell.angle_alpha   90.00
_cell.angle_beta   90.00
_cell.angle_gamma   90.00
#
_symmetry.space_group_name_H-M   'P 1'
#
loop_
_entity.id
_entity.type
_entity.pdbx_description
1 polymer ?
#
loop_
_entity_poly.entity_id
_entity_poly.type
_entity_poly.pdbx_seq_one_letter_code
_entity_poly.pdbx_strand_id
1 'polypeptide(L)'
;MEEKYTTSSIYKFKDDRWRAQFPYLENGIWHKKTQLLEHRGRDKGRGHKHRDAAMLEAESIRASLNEKASAEAAKPKGPGITVSKLVTSYIDIECADVARSTATGYHGMLRRNIEPYLGDVPLEDLTEEDVQEWITAIASTHARSTACNSLRLLRGSLKYGMRKKWVNENVASWAKVPKNEDANYGLPNSLTSKERARALNTLNASIDIPAMLAAKIALYTGLRRGELCALKWKSVDFNSATIRVEAAIGHTDNEFYIKGPKSISSRRAIPNCPKDLMKDLAKREADMKSECANLGVEFSGELFVLGFPDGSFLKPPRINDAWRALAKALKLHGVLNKNTVTFHDLRHSFATYAVSNGIDPRTLASLMGHSKASMTLDRYASADPKATASAMRTLGRLYKE
;
A
#
# COMPACT_ATOMS: atom_id res chain seq x y z
N MET A 1 -42.20 4.68 26.90
CA MET A 1 -40.77 4.45 26.72
C MET A 1 -40.06 5.11 27.88
N GLU A 2 -39.24 4.39 28.62
CA GLU A 2 -38.41 4.98 29.67
C GLU A 2 -37.41 5.95 29.06
N GLU A 3 -37.30 7.15 29.64
CA GLU A 3 -36.33 8.16 29.19
C GLU A 3 -34.91 7.68 29.46
N LYS A 4 -34.03 7.70 28.46
CA LYS A 4 -32.61 7.32 28.60
C LYS A 4 -31.88 8.21 29.60
N TYR A 5 -32.16 9.51 29.59
CA TYR A 5 -31.61 10.49 30.51
C TYR A 5 -32.62 10.91 31.53
N THR A 6 -32.55 10.35 32.75
CA THR A 6 -33.58 10.47 33.79
C THR A 6 -33.57 11.79 34.54
N THR A 7 -32.41 12.41 34.69
CA THR A 7 -32.25 13.66 35.45
C THR A 7 -31.23 14.57 34.79
N SER A 8 -31.25 15.86 35.18
CA SER A 8 -30.19 16.79 34.86
C SER A 8 -29.66 17.42 36.15
N SER A 9 -28.37 17.62 36.23
CA SER A 9 -27.75 18.37 37.31
C SER A 9 -26.81 19.44 36.71
N ILE A 10 -26.72 20.57 37.39
CA ILE A 10 -25.89 21.69 36.94
C ILE A 10 -24.87 22.08 38.02
N TYR A 11 -23.70 22.54 37.57
CA TYR A 11 -22.68 23.07 38.45
C TYR A 11 -21.93 24.22 37.76
N LYS A 12 -21.34 25.10 38.61
CA LYS A 12 -20.57 26.23 38.11
C LYS A 12 -19.27 25.74 37.48
N PHE A 13 -18.93 26.35 36.35
CA PHE A 13 -17.68 26.14 35.66
C PHE A 13 -16.87 27.46 35.60
N LYS A 14 -15.71 27.46 34.98
CA LYS A 14 -14.86 28.67 34.86
C LYS A 14 -15.59 29.75 34.05
N ASP A 15 -15.26 31.01 34.29
CA ASP A 15 -15.72 32.21 33.57
C ASP A 15 -17.26 32.40 33.62
N ASP A 16 -17.86 32.20 34.80
CA ASP A 16 -19.28 32.37 35.07
C ASP A 16 -20.22 31.55 34.19
N ARG A 17 -19.68 30.48 33.59
CA ARG A 17 -20.44 29.48 32.80
C ARG A 17 -20.99 28.37 33.68
N TRP A 18 -22.02 27.72 33.21
CA TRP A 18 -22.60 26.56 33.84
C TRP A 18 -22.35 25.33 32.99
N ARG A 19 -22.26 24.18 33.64
CA ARG A 19 -22.12 22.87 32.99
C ARG A 19 -23.24 21.96 33.51
N ALA A 20 -23.93 21.29 32.60
CA ALA A 20 -24.90 20.28 32.90
C ALA A 20 -24.33 18.87 32.79
N GLN A 21 -24.86 17.96 33.61
CA GLN A 21 -24.57 16.52 33.54
C GLN A 21 -25.91 15.78 33.40
N PHE A 22 -25.92 14.82 32.50
CA PHE A 22 -27.07 13.97 32.17
C PHE A 22 -26.65 12.52 32.39
N PRO A 23 -26.97 11.93 33.59
CA PRO A 23 -26.68 10.52 33.84
C PRO A 23 -27.62 9.62 33.06
N TYR A 24 -27.08 8.48 32.59
CA TYR A 24 -27.85 7.43 31.95
C TYR A 24 -27.25 6.05 32.25
N LEU A 25 -28.10 5.02 32.21
CA LEU A 25 -27.73 3.63 32.44
C LEU A 25 -27.59 2.93 31.10
N GLU A 26 -26.43 2.29 30.86
CA GLU A 26 -26.19 1.51 29.67
C GLU A 26 -25.46 0.20 30.05
N ASN A 27 -26.03 -0.94 29.65
CA ASN A 27 -25.53 -2.28 29.99
C ASN A 27 -25.32 -2.51 31.51
N GLY A 28 -26.15 -1.92 32.34
CA GLY A 28 -26.07 -2.03 33.82
C GLY A 28 -25.00 -1.13 34.46
N ILE A 29 -24.35 -0.28 33.68
CA ILE A 29 -23.32 0.64 34.15
C ILE A 29 -23.83 2.09 34.01
N TRP A 30 -23.62 2.90 35.06
CA TRP A 30 -23.95 4.32 35.04
C TRP A 30 -22.90 5.14 34.31
N HIS A 31 -23.36 5.85 33.29
CA HIS A 31 -22.57 6.84 32.53
C HIS A 31 -23.12 8.24 32.75
N LYS A 32 -22.40 9.26 32.37
CA LYS A 32 -22.84 10.65 32.37
C LYS A 32 -22.36 11.39 31.13
N LYS A 33 -23.30 12.05 30.46
CA LYS A 33 -22.97 13.02 29.41
C LYS A 33 -22.84 14.39 30.04
N THR A 34 -21.88 15.18 29.63
CA THR A 34 -21.62 16.51 30.22
C THR A 34 -21.58 17.54 29.09
N GLN A 35 -22.31 18.65 29.27
CA GLN A 35 -22.37 19.71 28.28
C GLN A 35 -22.20 21.08 28.92
N LEU A 36 -21.49 21.98 28.25
CA LEU A 36 -21.35 23.37 28.65
C LEU A 36 -22.61 24.11 28.21
N LEU A 37 -23.22 24.90 29.13
CA LEU A 37 -24.43 25.67 28.85
C LEU A 37 -24.05 27.03 28.23
N GLU A 38 -24.94 27.57 27.42
CA GLU A 38 -24.77 28.91 26.81
C GLU A 38 -25.04 30.00 27.85
N HIS A 39 -25.93 29.72 28.81
CA HIS A 39 -26.27 30.64 29.88
C HIS A 39 -25.02 30.99 30.70
N ARG A 40 -24.86 32.31 30.97
CA ARG A 40 -23.76 32.87 31.79
C ARG A 40 -24.33 33.71 32.89
N GLY A 41 -23.63 33.76 34.01
CA GLY A 41 -23.95 34.62 35.11
C GLY A 41 -23.75 33.95 36.46
N ARG A 42 -23.62 34.80 37.51
CA ARG A 42 -23.43 34.37 38.89
C ARG A 42 -24.52 34.94 39.77
N ASP A 43 -25.19 34.07 40.52
CA ASP A 43 -26.13 34.50 41.54
C ASP A 43 -25.40 35.25 42.66
N LYS A 44 -25.99 36.38 43.09
CA LYS A 44 -25.52 37.18 44.20
C LYS A 44 -26.47 37.06 45.38
N GLY A 45 -25.97 36.78 46.58
CA GLY A 45 -26.78 36.61 47.78
C GLY A 45 -27.66 35.36 47.76
N ARG A 46 -28.91 35.47 48.18
CA ARG A 46 -29.91 34.37 48.22
C ARG A 46 -30.67 34.18 46.89
N GLY A 47 -30.34 34.93 45.87
CA GLY A 47 -31.00 34.81 44.57
C GLY A 47 -30.51 33.56 43.75
N HIS A 48 -31.45 32.94 43.00
CA HIS A 48 -31.18 31.75 42.19
C HIS A 48 -31.45 31.99 40.69
N LYS A 49 -31.62 33.22 40.24
CA LYS A 49 -32.04 33.58 38.89
C LYS A 49 -31.16 32.97 37.79
N HIS A 50 -29.84 33.00 37.93
CA HIS A 50 -28.94 32.42 36.95
C HIS A 50 -28.87 30.90 37.03
N ARG A 51 -29.02 30.34 38.21
CA ARG A 51 -29.13 28.90 38.44
C ARG A 51 -30.41 28.35 37.81
N ASP A 52 -31.54 29.02 38.02
CA ASP A 52 -32.82 28.58 37.47
C ASP A 52 -32.83 28.68 35.94
N ALA A 53 -32.27 29.71 35.36
CA ALA A 53 -32.12 29.83 33.91
C ALA A 53 -31.20 28.73 33.33
N ALA A 54 -30.05 28.44 33.96
CA ALA A 54 -29.18 27.36 33.58
C ALA A 54 -29.84 25.99 33.71
N MET A 55 -30.73 25.81 34.73
CA MET A 55 -31.46 24.58 34.90
C MET A 55 -32.53 24.38 33.81
N LEU A 56 -33.25 25.43 33.42
CA LEU A 56 -34.17 25.40 32.29
C LEU A 56 -33.47 25.03 30.97
N GLU A 57 -32.32 25.60 30.71
CA GLU A 57 -31.52 25.23 29.54
C GLU A 57 -31.08 23.75 29.60
N ALA A 58 -30.63 23.28 30.76
CA ALA A 58 -30.26 21.89 30.96
C ALA A 58 -31.41 20.91 30.72
N GLU A 59 -32.64 21.27 31.22
CA GLU A 59 -33.85 20.46 30.97
C GLU A 59 -34.24 20.44 29.48
N SER A 60 -34.14 21.55 28.79
CA SER A 60 -34.35 21.61 27.34
C SER A 60 -33.37 20.72 26.58
N ILE A 61 -32.08 20.74 26.97
CA ILE A 61 -31.06 19.85 26.39
C ILE A 61 -31.39 18.39 26.71
N ARG A 62 -31.79 18.07 27.95
CA ARG A 62 -32.20 16.71 28.34
C ARG A 62 -33.38 16.19 27.50
N ALA A 63 -34.40 17.03 27.30
CA ALA A 63 -35.52 16.69 26.43
C ALA A 63 -35.09 16.38 25.00
N SER A 64 -34.24 17.21 24.41
CA SER A 64 -33.67 17.00 23.07
C SER A 64 -32.81 15.73 22.99
N LEU A 65 -32.03 15.42 24.04
CA LEU A 65 -31.24 14.18 24.09
C LEU A 65 -32.15 12.94 24.18
N ASN A 66 -33.24 12.99 24.94
CA ASN A 66 -34.21 11.90 25.03
C ASN A 66 -34.99 11.73 23.72
N GLU A 67 -35.37 12.81 23.05
CA GLU A 67 -35.99 12.77 21.74
C GLU A 67 -35.08 12.11 20.70
N LYS A 68 -33.81 12.50 20.66
CA LYS A 68 -32.81 11.86 19.80
C LYS A 68 -32.61 10.38 20.15
N ALA A 69 -32.52 10.04 21.44
CA ALA A 69 -32.38 8.65 21.87
C ALA A 69 -33.60 7.80 21.50
N SER A 70 -34.78 8.38 21.59
CA SER A 70 -36.03 7.71 21.18
C SER A 70 -36.13 7.54 19.66
N ALA A 71 -35.69 8.54 18.89
CA ALA A 71 -35.61 8.45 17.44
C ALA A 71 -34.60 7.42 16.98
N GLU A 72 -33.44 7.31 17.66
CA GLU A 72 -32.46 6.26 17.42
C GLU A 72 -32.98 4.87 17.77
N ALA A 73 -33.66 4.73 18.89
CA ALA A 73 -34.29 3.46 19.31
C ALA A 73 -35.45 3.02 18.39
N ALA A 74 -36.10 3.97 17.72
CA ALA A 74 -37.20 3.72 16.77
C ALA A 74 -36.69 3.37 15.36
N LYS A 75 -35.42 3.58 15.05
CA LYS A 75 -34.83 3.09 13.78
C LYS A 75 -34.90 1.56 13.79
N PRO A 76 -35.39 0.92 12.71
CA PRO A 76 -35.34 -0.53 12.61
C PRO A 76 -33.86 -0.93 12.76
N LYS A 77 -33.56 -1.71 13.81
CA LYS A 77 -32.23 -2.28 13.97
C LYS A 77 -31.94 -3.05 12.72
N GLY A 78 -30.92 -2.62 11.99
CA GLY A 78 -30.41 -3.30 10.84
C GLY A 78 -29.98 -4.74 11.20
N PRO A 79 -29.51 -5.54 10.27
CA PRO A 79 -29.23 -6.98 10.49
C PRO A 79 -28.10 -7.25 11.51
N GLY A 80 -27.70 -6.30 12.36
CA GLY A 80 -26.62 -6.45 13.35
C GLY A 80 -25.27 -6.77 12.73
N ILE A 81 -25.03 -6.29 11.51
CA ILE A 81 -23.81 -6.52 10.76
C ILE A 81 -22.80 -5.44 11.14
N THR A 82 -21.60 -5.84 11.57
CA THR A 82 -20.53 -4.91 11.86
C THR A 82 -19.69 -4.60 10.60
N VAL A 83 -18.88 -3.53 10.68
CA VAL A 83 -17.95 -3.16 9.60
C VAL A 83 -16.98 -4.31 9.27
N SER A 84 -16.44 -5.01 10.29
CA SER A 84 -15.56 -6.16 10.07
C SER A 84 -16.25 -7.25 9.25
N LYS A 85 -17.48 -7.60 9.60
CA LYS A 85 -18.28 -8.63 8.88
C LYS A 85 -18.62 -8.19 7.45
N LEU A 86 -18.93 -6.91 7.24
CA LEU A 86 -19.14 -6.36 5.89
C LEU A 86 -17.91 -6.50 5.04
N VAL A 87 -16.74 -6.04 5.54
CA VAL A 87 -15.48 -6.04 4.77
C VAL A 87 -15.03 -7.47 4.49
N THR A 88 -15.15 -8.39 5.46
CA THR A 88 -14.88 -9.82 5.26
C THR A 88 -15.76 -10.40 4.16
N SER A 89 -17.07 -10.18 4.23
CA SER A 89 -18.01 -10.67 3.20
C SER A 89 -17.70 -10.10 1.81
N TYR A 90 -17.30 -8.83 1.72
CA TYR A 90 -16.87 -8.22 0.47
C TYR A 90 -15.63 -8.89 -0.10
N ILE A 91 -14.63 -9.17 0.73
CA ILE A 91 -13.39 -9.82 0.29
C ILE A 91 -13.68 -11.25 -0.17
N ASP A 92 -14.42 -12.02 0.61
CA ASP A 92 -14.63 -13.45 0.36
C ASP A 92 -15.58 -13.71 -0.81
N ILE A 93 -16.57 -12.86 -1.02
CA ILE A 93 -17.61 -13.08 -2.05
C ILE A 93 -17.33 -12.26 -3.30
N GLU A 94 -17.17 -10.95 -3.16
CA GLU A 94 -17.06 -10.05 -4.31
C GLU A 94 -15.65 -10.05 -4.91
N CYS A 95 -14.64 -10.31 -4.09
CA CYS A 95 -13.25 -10.40 -4.53
C CYS A 95 -12.78 -11.85 -4.72
N ALA A 96 -13.67 -12.83 -4.84
CA ALA A 96 -13.32 -14.23 -5.06
C ALA A 96 -12.45 -14.46 -6.31
N ASP A 97 -12.67 -13.68 -7.38
CA ASP A 97 -11.94 -13.76 -8.64
C ASP A 97 -10.61 -13.00 -8.66
N VAL A 98 -10.29 -12.25 -7.59
CA VAL A 98 -8.99 -11.56 -7.56
C VAL A 98 -7.85 -12.53 -7.25
N ALA A 99 -6.62 -12.14 -7.63
CA ALA A 99 -5.45 -12.95 -7.34
C ALA A 99 -5.34 -13.23 -5.82
N ARG A 100 -4.99 -14.45 -5.43
CA ARG A 100 -4.82 -14.88 -4.02
C ARG A 100 -4.03 -13.86 -3.17
N SER A 101 -2.91 -13.33 -3.70
CA SER A 101 -2.11 -12.32 -3.01
C SER A 101 -2.85 -10.98 -2.79
N THR A 102 -3.87 -10.68 -3.59
CA THR A 102 -4.69 -9.47 -3.42
C THR A 102 -5.70 -9.69 -2.29
N ALA A 103 -6.38 -10.83 -2.27
CA ALA A 103 -7.31 -11.19 -1.19
C ALA A 103 -6.57 -11.23 0.16
N THR A 104 -5.40 -11.92 0.22
CA THR A 104 -4.53 -11.91 1.42
C THR A 104 -4.16 -10.48 1.85
N GLY A 105 -3.83 -9.61 0.89
CA GLY A 105 -3.53 -8.20 1.17
C GLY A 105 -4.72 -7.44 1.75
N TYR A 106 -5.94 -7.71 1.27
CA TYR A 106 -7.17 -7.11 1.78
C TYR A 106 -7.51 -7.60 3.20
N HIS A 107 -7.41 -8.90 3.48
CA HIS A 107 -7.57 -9.42 4.84
C HIS A 107 -6.52 -8.84 5.80
N GLY A 108 -5.27 -8.73 5.36
CA GLY A 108 -4.23 -8.10 6.14
C GLY A 108 -4.49 -6.61 6.41
N MET A 109 -5.11 -5.91 5.47
CA MET A 109 -5.50 -4.50 5.61
C MET A 109 -6.71 -4.35 6.54
N LEU A 110 -7.71 -5.22 6.42
CA LEU A 110 -8.83 -5.29 7.35
C LEU A 110 -8.31 -5.42 8.78
N ARG A 111 -7.57 -6.48 9.06
CA ARG A 111 -7.06 -6.82 10.40
C ARG A 111 -6.18 -5.72 11.03
N ARG A 112 -5.33 -5.05 10.24
CA ARG A 112 -4.39 -4.05 10.78
C ARG A 112 -4.93 -2.63 10.81
N ASN A 113 -5.75 -2.26 9.83
CA ASN A 113 -6.08 -0.86 9.60
C ASN A 113 -7.57 -0.53 9.81
N ILE A 114 -8.48 -1.51 9.74
CA ILE A 114 -9.93 -1.25 9.85
C ILE A 114 -10.46 -1.81 11.18
N GLU A 115 -10.22 -3.09 11.45
CA GLU A 115 -10.73 -3.75 12.65
C GLU A 115 -10.39 -3.04 13.97
N PRO A 116 -9.15 -2.56 14.20
CA PRO A 116 -8.82 -1.93 15.48
C PRO A 116 -9.57 -0.62 15.76
N TYR A 117 -10.20 -0.02 14.74
CA TYR A 117 -10.86 1.28 14.85
C TYR A 117 -12.37 1.21 14.62
N LEU A 118 -12.78 0.48 13.60
CA LEU A 118 -14.16 0.44 13.11
C LEU A 118 -14.76 -0.97 13.13
N GLY A 119 -13.98 -2.00 13.43
CA GLY A 119 -14.38 -3.40 13.22
C GLY A 119 -15.69 -3.79 13.89
N ASP A 120 -15.88 -3.38 15.12
CA ASP A 120 -17.05 -3.72 15.95
C ASP A 120 -18.20 -2.72 15.79
N VAL A 121 -18.04 -1.64 15.03
CA VAL A 121 -19.09 -0.64 14.80
C VAL A 121 -20.21 -1.27 13.97
N PRO A 122 -21.48 -1.25 14.44
CA PRO A 122 -22.62 -1.64 13.65
C PRO A 122 -22.74 -0.74 12.41
N LEU A 123 -23.13 -1.31 11.28
CA LEU A 123 -23.23 -0.53 10.02
C LEU A 123 -24.24 0.61 10.09
N GLU A 124 -25.28 0.45 10.89
CA GLU A 124 -26.32 1.44 11.14
C GLU A 124 -25.84 2.64 11.95
N ASP A 125 -24.78 2.46 12.74
CA ASP A 125 -24.20 3.49 13.60
C ASP A 125 -22.95 4.16 12.99
N LEU A 126 -22.43 3.62 11.87
CA LEU A 126 -21.25 4.15 11.21
C LEU A 126 -21.57 5.49 10.54
N THR A 127 -20.87 6.54 10.94
CA THR A 127 -21.04 7.91 10.43
C THR A 127 -19.91 8.35 9.49
N GLU A 128 -20.11 9.46 8.79
CA GLU A 128 -19.05 10.10 7.97
C GLU A 128 -17.91 10.61 8.84
N GLU A 129 -18.21 11.11 10.05
CA GLU A 129 -17.24 11.59 11.02
C GLU A 129 -16.34 10.46 11.49
N ASP A 130 -16.89 9.29 11.83
CA ASP A 130 -16.10 8.12 12.24
C ASP A 130 -15.11 7.70 11.16
N VAL A 131 -15.56 7.69 9.90
CA VAL A 131 -14.71 7.35 8.76
C VAL A 131 -13.62 8.39 8.53
N GLN A 132 -13.93 9.68 8.69
CA GLN A 132 -12.94 10.74 8.53
C GLN A 132 -11.91 10.74 9.67
N GLU A 133 -12.33 10.54 10.92
CA GLU A 133 -11.44 10.42 12.07
C GLU A 133 -10.51 9.20 11.91
N TRP A 134 -11.08 8.05 11.57
CA TRP A 134 -10.32 6.84 11.31
C TRP A 134 -9.24 7.04 10.23
N ILE A 135 -9.62 7.60 9.07
CA ILE A 135 -8.65 7.73 7.97
C ILE A 135 -7.57 8.77 8.27
N THR A 136 -7.89 9.78 9.09
CA THR A 136 -6.92 10.75 9.59
C THR A 136 -5.93 10.09 10.55
N ALA A 137 -6.41 9.23 11.46
CA ALA A 137 -5.56 8.46 12.36
C ALA A 137 -4.63 7.48 11.59
N ILE A 138 -5.15 6.79 10.58
CA ILE A 138 -4.32 5.94 9.72
C ILE A 138 -3.27 6.76 8.97
N ALA A 139 -3.63 7.92 8.43
CA ALA A 139 -2.71 8.77 7.68
C ALA A 139 -1.60 9.38 8.55
N SER A 140 -1.82 9.56 9.87
CA SER A 140 -0.82 10.07 10.80
C SER A 140 0.27 9.06 11.15
N THR A 141 -0.05 7.75 11.08
CA THR A 141 0.86 6.67 11.50
C THR A 141 1.40 5.84 10.34
N HIS A 142 0.77 5.91 9.18
CA HIS A 142 1.12 5.10 8.00
C HIS A 142 1.38 5.98 6.77
N ALA A 143 2.05 5.40 5.77
CA ALA A 143 2.20 6.06 4.48
C ALA A 143 0.83 6.38 3.86
N ARG A 144 0.72 7.55 3.22
CA ARG A 144 -0.53 8.00 2.55
C ARG A 144 -1.11 6.96 1.59
N SER A 145 -0.26 6.20 0.88
CA SER A 145 -0.70 5.10 0.01
C SER A 145 -1.42 3.98 0.77
N THR A 146 -0.99 3.67 2.00
CA THR A 146 -1.65 2.70 2.88
C THR A 146 -3.04 3.23 3.28
N ALA A 147 -3.14 4.49 3.71
CA ALA A 147 -4.40 5.13 4.03
C ALA A 147 -5.35 5.14 2.82
N CYS A 148 -4.87 5.55 1.63
CA CYS A 148 -5.67 5.52 0.40
C CYS A 148 -6.19 4.12 0.05
N ASN A 149 -5.39 3.08 0.24
CA ASN A 149 -5.80 1.71 -0.04
C ASN A 149 -6.80 1.20 1.00
N SER A 150 -6.63 1.54 2.29
CA SER A 150 -7.58 1.20 3.35
C SER A 150 -8.94 1.85 3.11
N LEU A 151 -8.96 3.14 2.76
CA LEU A 151 -10.19 3.86 2.42
C LEU A 151 -10.86 3.27 1.16
N ARG A 152 -10.07 2.87 0.15
CA ARG A 152 -10.60 2.23 -1.06
C ARG A 152 -11.27 0.89 -0.72
N LEU A 153 -10.68 0.11 0.16
CA LEU A 153 -11.25 -1.17 0.60
C LEU A 153 -12.60 -0.93 1.32
N LEU A 154 -12.65 -0.01 2.28
CA LEU A 154 -13.89 0.32 3.01
C LEU A 154 -14.99 0.85 2.06
N ARG A 155 -14.64 1.75 1.14
CA ARG A 155 -15.58 2.27 0.12
C ARG A 155 -16.16 1.15 -0.76
N GLY A 156 -15.31 0.23 -1.21
CA GLY A 156 -15.74 -0.94 -1.99
C GLY A 156 -16.69 -1.82 -1.19
N SER A 157 -16.38 -2.07 0.07
CA SER A 157 -17.19 -2.88 0.96
C SER A 157 -18.54 -2.22 1.25
N LEU A 158 -18.61 -0.92 1.51
CA LEU A 158 -19.86 -0.19 1.70
C LEU A 158 -20.71 -0.18 0.43
N LYS A 159 -20.10 -0.02 -0.75
CA LYS A 159 -20.82 -0.15 -2.04
C LYS A 159 -21.42 -1.55 -2.22
N TYR A 160 -20.72 -2.59 -1.79
CA TYR A 160 -21.23 -3.96 -1.75
C TYR A 160 -22.41 -4.06 -0.76
N GLY A 161 -22.28 -3.50 0.45
CA GLY A 161 -23.32 -3.44 1.45
C GLY A 161 -24.60 -2.75 0.95
N MET A 162 -24.48 -1.67 0.18
CA MET A 162 -25.64 -1.01 -0.48
C MET A 162 -26.35 -1.96 -1.45
N ARG A 163 -25.62 -2.72 -2.26
CA ARG A 163 -26.24 -3.72 -3.17
C ARG A 163 -26.95 -4.84 -2.40
N LYS A 164 -26.44 -5.18 -1.21
CA LYS A 164 -27.05 -6.17 -0.32
C LYS A 164 -28.17 -5.58 0.54
N LYS A 165 -28.42 -4.28 0.44
CA LYS A 165 -29.40 -3.54 1.27
C LYS A 165 -29.08 -3.61 2.77
N TRP A 166 -27.80 -3.74 3.13
CA TRP A 166 -27.32 -3.70 4.50
C TRP A 166 -27.08 -2.27 5.00
N VAL A 167 -26.80 -1.36 4.07
CA VAL A 167 -26.70 0.09 4.30
C VAL A 167 -27.41 0.83 3.17
N ASN A 168 -27.91 2.02 3.47
CA ASN A 168 -28.63 2.85 2.50
C ASN A 168 -27.68 3.74 1.68
N GLU A 169 -26.55 4.13 2.26
CA GLU A 169 -25.58 5.03 1.66
C GLU A 169 -24.13 4.61 1.98
N ASN A 170 -23.19 5.19 1.25
CA ASN A 170 -21.77 4.96 1.46
C ASN A 170 -21.17 6.15 2.19
N VAL A 171 -21.19 6.11 3.51
CA VAL A 171 -20.64 7.16 4.40
C VAL A 171 -19.14 7.40 4.20
N ALA A 172 -18.41 6.48 3.57
CA ALA A 172 -17.00 6.69 3.24
C ALA A 172 -16.78 7.51 1.95
N SER A 173 -17.84 7.86 1.20
CA SER A 173 -17.71 8.53 -0.11
C SER A 173 -17.02 9.88 -0.01
N TRP A 174 -17.29 10.64 1.02
CA TRP A 174 -16.80 12.00 1.25
C TRP A 174 -15.47 12.07 2.01
N ALA A 175 -15.09 11.00 2.69
CA ALA A 175 -13.85 10.96 3.46
C ALA A 175 -12.63 11.23 2.58
N LYS A 176 -11.69 12.03 3.07
CA LYS A 176 -10.47 12.43 2.35
C LYS A 176 -9.23 12.06 3.13
N VAL A 177 -8.30 11.41 2.45
CA VAL A 177 -6.96 11.19 3.02
C VAL A 177 -6.20 12.50 3.03
N PRO A 178 -5.66 12.94 4.16
CA PRO A 178 -4.86 14.16 4.27
C PRO A 178 -3.76 14.21 3.20
N LYS A 179 -3.47 15.40 2.67
CA LYS A 179 -2.38 15.59 1.71
C LYS A 179 -1.04 15.37 2.43
N ASN A 180 -0.08 14.82 1.69
CA ASN A 180 1.29 14.78 2.16
C ASN A 180 2.02 16.01 1.62
N GLU A 181 2.65 16.78 2.48
CA GLU A 181 3.39 18.00 2.13
C GLU A 181 4.80 17.70 1.58
N ASP A 182 5.26 16.44 1.67
CA ASP A 182 6.55 16.04 1.12
C ASP A 182 6.53 16.10 -0.41
N ALA A 183 7.26 17.04 -0.98
CA ALA A 183 7.40 17.24 -2.42
C ALA A 183 7.89 15.98 -3.17
N ASN A 184 8.62 15.09 -2.48
CA ASN A 184 9.13 13.84 -3.04
C ASN A 184 8.22 12.65 -2.77
N TYR A 185 7.02 12.86 -2.20
CA TYR A 185 6.11 11.78 -1.91
C TYR A 185 5.68 11.06 -3.18
N GLY A 186 5.85 9.73 -3.18
CA GLY A 186 5.47 8.89 -4.31
C GLY A 186 6.45 8.88 -5.48
N LEU A 187 7.53 9.67 -5.45
CA LEU A 187 8.59 9.58 -6.44
C LEU A 187 9.36 8.28 -6.26
N PRO A 188 9.68 7.56 -7.36
CA PRO A 188 10.50 6.37 -7.27
C PRO A 188 11.94 6.74 -6.93
N ASN A 189 12.55 6.04 -5.97
CA ASN A 189 13.99 6.17 -5.75
C ASN A 189 14.77 5.39 -6.81
N SER A 190 15.95 5.85 -7.16
CA SER A 190 16.84 5.16 -8.09
C SER A 190 18.31 5.44 -7.72
N LEU A 191 19.19 4.52 -8.06
CA LEU A 191 20.64 4.72 -7.88
C LEU A 191 21.13 5.90 -8.72
N THR A 192 21.98 6.73 -8.13
CA THR A 192 22.75 7.68 -8.89
C THR A 192 23.76 6.95 -9.80
N SER A 193 24.28 7.61 -10.84
CA SER A 193 25.28 6.99 -11.73
C SER A 193 26.53 6.47 -11.00
N LYS A 194 26.98 7.19 -9.96
CA LYS A 194 28.12 6.77 -9.12
C LYS A 194 27.76 5.56 -8.26
N GLU A 195 26.60 5.54 -7.67
CA GLU A 195 26.13 4.39 -6.86
C GLU A 195 25.90 3.15 -7.73
N ARG A 196 25.32 3.33 -8.93
CA ARG A 196 25.14 2.24 -9.89
C ARG A 196 26.47 1.60 -10.28
N ALA A 197 27.49 2.39 -10.55
CA ALA A 197 28.83 1.87 -10.86
C ALA A 197 29.44 1.10 -9.68
N ARG A 198 29.33 1.63 -8.45
CA ARG A 198 29.81 0.92 -7.23
C ARG A 198 29.06 -0.38 -7.01
N ALA A 199 27.73 -0.37 -7.14
CA ALA A 199 26.91 -1.57 -7.00
C ALA A 199 27.32 -2.63 -8.03
N LEU A 200 27.45 -2.27 -9.31
CA LEU A 200 27.84 -3.20 -10.37
C LEU A 200 29.27 -3.79 -10.15
N ASN A 201 30.25 -2.98 -9.72
CA ASN A 201 31.58 -3.47 -9.42
C ASN A 201 31.54 -4.54 -8.30
N THR A 202 30.79 -4.31 -7.24
CA THR A 202 30.65 -5.27 -6.14
C THR A 202 29.86 -6.52 -6.58
N LEU A 203 28.79 -6.35 -7.36
CA LEU A 203 28.01 -7.47 -7.88
C LEU A 203 28.85 -8.36 -8.81
N ASN A 204 29.74 -7.77 -9.64
CA ASN A 204 30.64 -8.53 -10.49
C ASN A 204 31.62 -9.42 -9.71
N ALA A 205 32.02 -8.97 -8.52
CA ALA A 205 32.88 -9.75 -7.63
C ALA A 205 32.13 -10.80 -6.79
N SER A 206 30.81 -10.77 -6.77
CA SER A 206 29.96 -11.60 -5.91
C SER A 206 28.93 -12.42 -6.70
N ILE A 207 29.21 -12.72 -7.96
CA ILE A 207 28.29 -13.36 -8.90
C ILE A 207 27.89 -14.78 -8.50
N ASP A 208 28.74 -15.46 -7.76
CA ASP A 208 28.50 -16.84 -7.27
C ASP A 208 27.35 -16.92 -6.24
N ILE A 209 26.92 -15.78 -5.72
CA ILE A 209 25.77 -15.70 -4.79
C ILE A 209 24.51 -15.44 -5.61
N PRO A 210 23.53 -16.38 -5.66
CA PRO A 210 22.32 -16.24 -6.50
C PRO A 210 21.53 -14.95 -6.24
N ALA A 211 21.50 -14.46 -4.99
CA ALA A 211 20.84 -13.21 -4.64
C ALA A 211 21.56 -11.96 -5.22
N MET A 212 22.87 -12.01 -5.38
CA MET A 212 23.66 -10.94 -6.01
C MET A 212 23.50 -10.96 -7.52
N LEU A 213 23.49 -12.15 -8.13
CA LEU A 213 23.12 -12.32 -9.53
C LEU A 213 21.72 -11.77 -9.81
N ALA A 214 20.74 -12.02 -8.92
CA ALA A 214 19.39 -11.43 -9.03
C ALA A 214 19.43 -9.90 -9.11
N ALA A 215 20.24 -9.25 -8.27
CA ALA A 215 20.37 -7.79 -8.27
C ALA A 215 21.01 -7.28 -9.58
N LYS A 216 21.99 -7.99 -10.11
CA LYS A 216 22.62 -7.66 -11.40
C LYS A 216 21.62 -7.81 -12.55
N ILE A 217 20.87 -8.92 -12.61
CA ILE A 217 19.82 -9.12 -13.62
C ILE A 217 18.79 -7.98 -13.52
N ALA A 218 18.33 -7.61 -12.30
CA ALA A 218 17.38 -6.52 -12.11
C ALA A 218 17.89 -5.18 -12.65
N LEU A 219 19.17 -4.84 -12.44
CA LEU A 219 19.80 -3.62 -12.93
C LEU A 219 19.95 -3.56 -14.45
N TYR A 220 20.09 -4.72 -15.11
CA TYR A 220 20.24 -4.79 -16.56
C TYR A 220 18.94 -4.98 -17.33
N THR A 221 17.88 -5.50 -16.69
CA THR A 221 16.67 -5.91 -17.39
C THR A 221 15.39 -5.28 -16.83
N GLY A 222 15.46 -4.69 -15.65
CA GLY A 222 14.28 -4.17 -14.95
C GLY A 222 13.27 -5.23 -14.52
N LEU A 223 13.61 -6.52 -14.47
CA LEU A 223 12.73 -7.59 -14.03
C LEU A 223 12.22 -7.37 -12.60
N ARG A 224 10.96 -7.71 -12.35
CA ARG A 224 10.41 -7.69 -10.99
C ARG A 224 11.00 -8.84 -10.17
N ARG A 225 11.13 -8.66 -8.86
CA ARG A 225 11.66 -9.68 -7.95
C ARG A 225 10.98 -11.05 -8.11
N GLY A 226 9.65 -11.09 -8.21
CA GLY A 226 8.92 -12.34 -8.40
C GLY A 226 9.19 -12.99 -9.77
N GLU A 227 9.42 -12.20 -10.82
CA GLU A 227 9.81 -12.69 -12.16
C GLU A 227 11.22 -13.30 -12.13
N LEU A 228 12.15 -12.66 -11.42
CA LEU A 228 13.50 -13.19 -11.21
C LEU A 228 13.51 -14.53 -10.49
N CYS A 229 12.76 -14.65 -9.40
CA CYS A 229 12.67 -15.92 -8.68
C CYS A 229 12.01 -17.05 -9.48
N ALA A 230 11.18 -16.71 -10.46
CA ALA A 230 10.50 -17.67 -11.31
C ALA A 230 11.22 -17.96 -12.64
N LEU A 231 12.37 -17.29 -12.90
CA LEU A 231 13.11 -17.44 -14.14
C LEU A 231 13.75 -18.84 -14.21
N LYS A 232 13.39 -19.59 -15.25
CA LYS A 232 13.91 -20.93 -15.52
C LYS A 232 14.97 -20.92 -16.61
N TRP A 233 15.84 -21.93 -16.63
CA TRP A 233 16.90 -22.04 -17.64
C TRP A 233 16.36 -22.13 -19.07
N LYS A 234 15.25 -22.81 -19.33
CA LYS A 234 14.59 -22.87 -20.65
C LYS A 234 14.16 -21.50 -21.19
N SER A 235 14.04 -20.51 -20.34
CA SER A 235 13.65 -19.14 -20.72
C SER A 235 14.86 -18.24 -20.98
N VAL A 236 16.10 -18.75 -20.87
CA VAL A 236 17.34 -18.06 -21.20
C VAL A 236 17.90 -18.63 -22.51
N ASP A 237 17.88 -17.82 -23.55
CA ASP A 237 18.43 -18.18 -24.86
C ASP A 237 19.79 -17.51 -25.03
N PHE A 238 20.85 -18.29 -24.90
CA PHE A 238 22.24 -17.81 -25.03
C PHE A 238 22.61 -17.44 -26.48
N ASN A 239 21.98 -18.08 -27.48
CA ASN A 239 22.27 -17.80 -28.88
C ASN A 239 21.79 -16.41 -29.31
N SER A 240 20.55 -16.09 -28.93
CA SER A 240 19.95 -14.78 -29.22
C SER A 240 20.15 -13.75 -28.09
N ALA A 241 20.88 -14.10 -27.03
CA ALA A 241 21.03 -13.30 -25.83
C ALA A 241 19.70 -12.78 -25.28
N THR A 242 18.68 -13.64 -25.22
CA THR A 242 17.29 -13.26 -24.90
C THR A 242 16.84 -13.92 -23.60
N ILE A 243 16.19 -13.14 -22.72
CA ILE A 243 15.52 -13.63 -21.51
C ILE A 243 14.00 -13.53 -21.72
N ARG A 244 13.26 -14.63 -21.58
CA ARG A 244 11.80 -14.66 -21.67
C ARG A 244 11.20 -14.64 -20.27
N VAL A 245 10.25 -13.74 -20.04
CA VAL A 245 9.50 -13.63 -18.77
C VAL A 245 8.15 -14.30 -18.93
N GLU A 246 7.96 -15.45 -18.27
CA GLU A 246 6.79 -16.31 -18.46
C GLU A 246 6.01 -16.55 -17.17
N ALA A 247 6.62 -16.31 -16.02
CA ALA A 247 6.02 -16.56 -14.71
C ALA A 247 6.53 -15.56 -13.66
N ALA A 248 5.91 -15.57 -12.49
CA ALA A 248 6.39 -14.86 -11.32
C ALA A 248 6.05 -15.65 -10.06
N ILE A 249 6.89 -15.55 -9.03
CA ILE A 249 6.54 -16.03 -7.69
C ILE A 249 5.56 -15.06 -7.05
N GLY A 250 4.39 -15.58 -6.66
CA GLY A 250 3.43 -14.93 -5.79
C GLY A 250 3.64 -15.34 -4.35
N HIS A 251 3.02 -14.60 -3.43
CA HIS A 251 3.07 -14.88 -2.00
C HIS A 251 1.67 -14.69 -1.39
N THR A 252 1.30 -15.62 -0.51
CA THR A 252 0.19 -15.51 0.43
C THR A 252 0.76 -15.50 1.84
N ASP A 253 -0.06 -15.41 2.88
CA ASP A 253 0.43 -15.43 4.28
C ASP A 253 1.23 -16.70 4.60
N ASN A 254 0.91 -17.82 3.96
CA ASN A 254 1.44 -19.12 4.32
C ASN A 254 2.41 -19.72 3.29
N GLU A 255 2.38 -19.30 2.02
CA GLU A 255 3.16 -19.96 0.97
C GLU A 255 3.61 -19.04 -0.18
N PHE A 256 4.70 -19.44 -0.82
CA PHE A 256 5.11 -18.93 -2.11
C PHE A 256 4.62 -19.87 -3.20
N TYR A 257 4.06 -19.33 -4.27
CA TYR A 257 3.53 -20.10 -5.39
C TYR A 257 3.91 -19.49 -6.74
N ILE A 258 4.04 -20.33 -7.75
CA ILE A 258 4.27 -19.87 -9.12
C ILE A 258 2.94 -19.42 -9.69
N LYS A 259 2.90 -18.21 -10.20
CA LYS A 259 1.75 -17.66 -10.92
C LYS A 259 2.10 -17.33 -12.35
N GLY A 260 1.19 -17.60 -13.24
CA GLY A 260 1.25 -17.11 -14.61
C GLY A 260 1.20 -15.57 -14.65
N PRO A 261 1.55 -14.97 -15.77
CA PRO A 261 1.47 -13.53 -15.96
C PRO A 261 0.01 -13.05 -15.86
N LYS A 262 -0.21 -11.93 -15.16
CA LYS A 262 -1.55 -11.32 -14.97
C LYS A 262 -2.22 -10.85 -16.26
N SER A 263 -1.44 -10.62 -17.32
CA SER A 263 -1.90 -10.15 -18.62
C SER A 263 -0.96 -10.65 -19.72
N ILE A 264 -1.44 -10.64 -20.95
CA ILE A 264 -0.64 -10.96 -22.14
C ILE A 264 0.60 -10.09 -22.22
N SER A 265 0.48 -8.78 -21.87
CA SER A 265 1.61 -7.83 -21.83
C SER A 265 2.68 -8.16 -20.77
N SER A 266 2.37 -9.02 -19.80
CA SER A 266 3.32 -9.46 -18.79
C SER A 266 4.26 -10.57 -19.30
N ARG A 267 3.85 -11.31 -20.34
CA ARG A 267 4.73 -12.19 -21.12
C ARG A 267 5.53 -11.34 -22.07
N ARG A 268 6.83 -11.37 -21.96
CA ARG A 268 7.71 -10.56 -22.79
C ARG A 268 9.06 -11.21 -22.95
N ALA A 269 9.73 -10.88 -24.04
CA ALA A 269 11.14 -11.17 -24.24
C ALA A 269 11.96 -9.91 -24.02
N ILE A 270 13.14 -10.07 -23.43
CA ILE A 270 14.15 -9.04 -23.31
C ILE A 270 15.30 -9.46 -24.20
N PRO A 271 15.34 -8.99 -25.46
CA PRO A 271 16.35 -9.38 -26.43
C PRO A 271 17.66 -8.62 -26.21
N ASN A 272 18.71 -9.15 -26.79
CA ASN A 272 20.02 -8.51 -26.81
C ASN A 272 20.52 -8.11 -25.40
N CYS A 273 20.35 -9.00 -24.43
CA CYS A 273 20.91 -8.79 -23.11
C CYS A 273 22.42 -8.54 -23.18
N PRO A 274 22.96 -7.65 -22.31
CA PRO A 274 24.38 -7.32 -22.31
C PRO A 274 25.26 -8.55 -22.18
N LYS A 275 26.40 -8.57 -22.94
CA LYS A 275 27.34 -9.71 -22.97
C LYS A 275 27.83 -10.11 -21.57
N ASP A 276 28.09 -9.14 -20.69
CA ASP A 276 28.54 -9.40 -19.33
C ASP A 276 27.49 -10.14 -18.51
N LEU A 277 26.20 -9.79 -18.68
CA LEU A 277 25.12 -10.51 -18.03
C LEU A 277 25.00 -11.93 -18.56
N MET A 278 25.09 -12.13 -19.89
CA MET A 278 25.00 -13.45 -20.50
C MET A 278 26.20 -14.35 -20.08
N LYS A 279 27.39 -13.78 -19.94
CA LYS A 279 28.56 -14.50 -19.40
C LYS A 279 28.32 -14.98 -17.96
N ASP A 280 27.74 -14.14 -17.10
CA ASP A 280 27.47 -14.51 -15.73
C ASP A 280 26.37 -15.59 -15.64
N LEU A 281 25.35 -15.49 -16.49
CA LEU A 281 24.32 -16.53 -16.59
C LEU A 281 24.89 -17.86 -17.06
N ALA A 282 25.81 -17.84 -18.05
CA ALA A 282 26.46 -19.05 -18.51
C ALA A 282 27.35 -19.68 -17.40
N LYS A 283 28.07 -18.85 -16.64
CA LYS A 283 28.84 -19.33 -15.48
C LYS A 283 27.89 -19.99 -14.47
N ARG A 284 26.79 -19.31 -14.09
CA ARG A 284 25.79 -19.86 -13.14
C ARG A 284 25.17 -21.17 -13.65
N GLU A 285 24.93 -21.29 -14.96
CA GLU A 285 24.45 -22.54 -15.56
C GLU A 285 25.46 -23.69 -15.39
N ALA A 286 26.74 -23.40 -15.65
CA ALA A 286 27.79 -24.37 -15.47
C ALA A 286 27.94 -24.80 -14.01
N ASP A 287 27.88 -23.84 -13.06
CA ASP A 287 27.90 -24.12 -11.62
C ASP A 287 26.71 -25.00 -11.21
N MET A 288 25.49 -24.68 -11.68
CA MET A 288 24.28 -25.48 -11.42
C MET A 288 24.40 -26.91 -11.98
N LYS A 289 24.95 -27.07 -13.19
CA LYS A 289 25.22 -28.40 -13.79
C LYS A 289 26.19 -29.22 -12.94
N SER A 290 27.23 -28.57 -12.41
CA SER A 290 28.17 -29.20 -11.50
C SER A 290 27.55 -29.57 -10.15
N GLU A 291 26.73 -28.66 -9.59
CA GLU A 291 25.97 -28.91 -8.34
C GLU A 291 25.02 -30.12 -8.53
N CYS A 292 24.30 -30.17 -9.65
CA CYS A 292 23.42 -31.30 -10.00
C CYS A 292 24.18 -32.62 -10.11
N ALA A 293 25.30 -32.61 -10.84
CA ALA A 293 26.14 -33.81 -11.03
C ALA A 293 26.67 -34.34 -9.68
N ASN A 294 27.15 -33.44 -8.79
CA ASN A 294 27.64 -33.81 -7.47
C ASN A 294 26.56 -34.45 -6.57
N LEU A 295 25.30 -34.08 -6.80
CA LEU A 295 24.15 -34.62 -6.05
C LEU A 295 23.46 -35.79 -6.77
N GLY A 296 23.93 -36.21 -7.94
CA GLY A 296 23.28 -37.25 -8.73
C GLY A 296 21.90 -36.86 -9.30
N VAL A 297 21.64 -35.55 -9.45
CA VAL A 297 20.40 -35.02 -10.00
C VAL A 297 20.61 -34.58 -11.45
N GLU A 298 19.65 -34.86 -12.33
CA GLU A 298 19.74 -34.43 -13.73
C GLU A 298 19.47 -32.93 -13.86
N PHE A 299 20.37 -32.22 -14.56
CA PHE A 299 20.13 -30.81 -14.92
C PHE A 299 19.04 -30.73 -15.99
N SER A 300 18.03 -29.90 -15.79
CA SER A 300 17.01 -29.64 -16.80
C SER A 300 16.73 -28.14 -16.95
N GLY A 301 16.18 -27.77 -18.11
CA GLY A 301 15.72 -26.41 -18.37
C GLY A 301 14.57 -25.95 -17.45
N GLU A 302 13.94 -26.87 -16.71
CA GLU A 302 12.86 -26.58 -15.76
C GLU A 302 13.40 -26.06 -14.42
N LEU A 303 14.69 -26.23 -14.12
CA LEU A 303 15.31 -25.66 -12.93
C LEU A 303 15.34 -24.14 -13.00
N PHE A 304 15.28 -23.50 -11.82
CA PHE A 304 15.31 -22.06 -11.72
C PHE A 304 16.74 -21.52 -11.80
N VAL A 305 16.96 -20.43 -12.53
CA VAL A 305 18.28 -19.77 -12.68
C VAL A 305 18.86 -19.39 -11.32
N LEU A 306 18.01 -18.88 -10.41
CA LEU A 306 18.38 -18.50 -9.05
C LEU A 306 18.02 -19.58 -8.02
N GLY A 307 17.68 -20.78 -8.48
CA GLY A 307 17.25 -21.88 -7.62
C GLY A 307 18.38 -22.85 -7.25
N PHE A 308 17.94 -24.05 -6.88
CA PHE A 308 18.79 -25.13 -6.37
C PHE A 308 18.54 -26.41 -7.15
N PRO A 309 19.50 -27.39 -7.07
CA PRO A 309 19.37 -28.68 -7.77
C PRO A 309 18.13 -29.49 -7.40
N ASP A 310 17.57 -29.30 -6.19
CA ASP A 310 16.34 -29.94 -5.74
C ASP A 310 15.05 -29.43 -6.43
N GLY A 311 15.20 -28.51 -7.37
CA GLY A 311 14.08 -27.85 -8.08
C GLY A 311 13.42 -26.71 -7.33
N SER A 312 13.90 -26.39 -6.13
CA SER A 312 13.38 -25.24 -5.37
C SER A 312 13.92 -23.91 -5.93
N PHE A 313 13.12 -22.85 -5.80
CA PHE A 313 13.53 -21.49 -6.19
C PHE A 313 14.07 -20.71 -4.99
N LEU A 314 14.91 -19.73 -5.25
CA LEU A 314 15.35 -18.76 -4.23
C LEU A 314 14.15 -17.93 -3.76
N LYS A 315 13.83 -17.99 -2.48
CA LYS A 315 12.68 -17.27 -1.90
C LYS A 315 12.87 -15.75 -1.98
N PRO A 316 11.86 -15.00 -2.43
CA PRO A 316 11.96 -13.54 -2.60
C PRO A 316 12.48 -12.75 -1.38
N PRO A 317 12.19 -13.08 -0.12
CA PRO A 317 12.79 -12.39 1.03
C PRO A 317 14.32 -12.48 1.06
N ARG A 318 14.91 -13.62 0.69
CA ARG A 318 16.37 -13.79 0.68
C ARG A 318 17.07 -12.80 -0.25
N ILE A 319 16.46 -12.52 -1.40
CA ILE A 319 16.97 -11.49 -2.32
C ILE A 319 16.92 -10.09 -1.69
N ASN A 320 15.81 -9.76 -1.01
CA ASN A 320 15.69 -8.48 -0.34
C ASN A 320 16.72 -8.30 0.78
N ASP A 321 16.92 -9.35 1.59
CA ASP A 321 17.83 -9.28 2.73
C ASP A 321 19.27 -9.14 2.28
N ALA A 322 19.68 -9.92 1.29
CA ALA A 322 21.02 -9.84 0.69
C ALA A 322 21.25 -8.45 0.05
N TRP A 323 20.31 -7.95 -0.73
CA TRP A 323 20.41 -6.61 -1.30
C TRP A 323 20.44 -5.51 -0.24
N ARG A 324 19.60 -5.60 0.79
CA ARG A 324 19.57 -4.62 1.88
C ARG A 324 20.92 -4.55 2.61
N ALA A 325 21.53 -5.70 2.88
CA ALA A 325 22.85 -5.78 3.49
C ALA A 325 23.92 -5.10 2.60
N LEU A 326 23.94 -5.41 1.30
CA LEU A 326 24.85 -4.81 0.34
C LEU A 326 24.63 -3.29 0.20
N ALA A 327 23.39 -2.86 0.02
CA ALA A 327 23.04 -1.46 -0.16
C ALA A 327 23.40 -0.62 1.09
N LYS A 328 23.25 -1.19 2.29
CA LYS A 328 23.67 -0.58 3.55
C LYS A 328 25.21 -0.48 3.62
N ALA A 329 25.92 -1.56 3.31
CA ALA A 329 27.38 -1.59 3.33
C ALA A 329 28.00 -0.58 2.34
N LEU A 330 27.42 -0.44 1.16
CA LEU A 330 27.84 0.51 0.14
C LEU A 330 27.24 1.92 0.32
N LYS A 331 26.40 2.16 1.34
CA LYS A 331 25.72 3.44 1.57
C LYS A 331 24.99 3.94 0.31
N LEU A 332 24.14 3.07 -0.27
CA LEU A 332 23.37 3.40 -1.47
C LEU A 332 22.04 4.06 -1.05
N HIS A 333 21.92 5.36 -1.20
CA HIS A 333 20.73 6.13 -0.81
C HIS A 333 19.90 6.56 -2.02
N GLY A 334 20.49 6.55 -3.21
CA GLY A 334 19.84 6.96 -4.46
C GLY A 334 19.58 8.46 -4.56
N VAL A 335 18.81 8.83 -5.57
CA VAL A 335 18.55 10.24 -5.92
C VAL A 335 17.72 10.96 -4.86
N LEU A 336 16.87 10.25 -4.10
CA LEU A 336 16.04 10.86 -3.03
C LEU A 336 16.81 11.06 -1.73
N ASN A 337 17.91 10.37 -1.55
CA ASN A 337 18.80 10.44 -0.37
C ASN A 337 18.08 10.34 1.00
N LYS A 338 16.92 9.67 1.05
CA LYS A 338 16.11 9.54 2.28
C LYS A 338 16.38 8.23 3.00
N ASN A 339 16.37 7.13 2.26
CA ASN A 339 16.51 5.78 2.78
C ASN A 339 17.44 4.97 1.86
N THR A 340 17.93 3.85 2.39
CA THR A 340 18.70 2.89 1.58
C THR A 340 17.83 2.39 0.42
N VAL A 341 18.41 2.34 -0.78
CA VAL A 341 17.77 1.86 -2.01
C VAL A 341 17.29 0.42 -1.82
N THR A 342 16.01 0.17 -2.05
CA THR A 342 15.40 -1.16 -1.94
C THR A 342 15.69 -2.01 -3.17
N PHE A 343 15.44 -3.33 -3.10
CA PHE A 343 15.58 -4.19 -4.28
C PHE A 343 14.63 -3.77 -5.42
N HIS A 344 13.44 -3.27 -5.11
CA HIS A 344 12.52 -2.79 -6.14
C HIS A 344 13.02 -1.52 -6.84
N ASP A 345 13.78 -0.70 -6.15
CA ASP A 345 14.38 0.50 -6.71
C ASP A 345 15.48 0.20 -7.76
N LEU A 346 15.98 -1.03 -7.84
CA LEU A 346 16.85 -1.45 -8.94
C LEU A 346 16.11 -1.42 -10.29
N ARG A 347 14.84 -1.82 -10.29
CA ARG A 347 13.99 -1.69 -11.46
C ARG A 347 13.71 -0.23 -11.80
N HIS A 348 13.55 0.64 -10.79
CA HIS A 348 13.47 2.08 -11.00
C HIS A 348 14.79 2.64 -11.53
N SER A 349 15.90 2.16 -11.02
CA SER A 349 17.24 2.53 -11.52
C SER A 349 17.47 2.14 -12.98
N PHE A 350 17.01 0.95 -13.39
CA PHE A 350 17.01 0.54 -14.80
C PHE A 350 16.19 1.51 -15.64
N ALA A 351 14.98 1.83 -15.23
CA ALA A 351 14.09 2.70 -15.98
C ALA A 351 14.64 4.14 -16.09
N THR A 352 15.08 4.71 -14.96
CA THR A 352 15.69 6.05 -14.93
C THR A 352 16.93 6.11 -15.83
N TYR A 353 17.79 5.09 -15.76
CA TYR A 353 18.99 5.02 -16.61
C TYR A 353 18.63 4.90 -18.09
N ALA A 354 17.62 4.09 -18.44
CA ALA A 354 17.16 3.94 -19.82
C ALA A 354 16.63 5.28 -20.39
N VAL A 355 15.76 5.97 -19.63
CA VAL A 355 15.21 7.27 -20.04
C VAL A 355 16.32 8.32 -20.18
N SER A 356 17.24 8.39 -19.22
CA SER A 356 18.39 9.34 -19.29
C SER A 356 19.32 9.10 -20.49
N ASN A 357 19.28 7.89 -21.09
CA ASN A 357 20.01 7.55 -22.30
C ASN A 357 19.15 7.54 -23.58
N GLY A 358 17.97 8.17 -23.52
CA GLY A 358 17.14 8.42 -24.70
C GLY A 358 16.27 7.24 -25.15
N ILE A 359 16.10 6.21 -24.32
CA ILE A 359 15.18 5.11 -24.64
C ILE A 359 13.73 5.64 -24.56
N ASP A 360 12.99 5.43 -25.65
CA ASP A 360 11.60 5.82 -25.73
C ASP A 360 10.74 5.18 -24.60
N PRO A 361 9.89 5.95 -23.93
CA PRO A 361 9.06 5.47 -22.82
C PRO A 361 8.11 4.32 -23.17
N ARG A 362 7.63 4.21 -24.41
CA ARG A 362 6.77 3.10 -24.84
C ARG A 362 7.59 1.82 -24.97
N THR A 363 8.75 1.91 -25.58
CA THR A 363 9.72 0.80 -25.67
C THR A 363 10.12 0.35 -24.26
N LEU A 364 10.44 1.28 -23.37
CA LEU A 364 10.76 0.98 -21.98
C LEU A 364 9.58 0.32 -21.25
N ALA A 365 8.36 0.81 -21.43
CA ALA A 365 7.16 0.20 -20.85
C ALA A 365 6.98 -1.26 -21.31
N SER A 366 7.23 -1.54 -22.57
CA SER A 366 7.21 -2.91 -23.13
C SER A 366 8.27 -3.80 -22.48
N LEU A 367 9.52 -3.36 -22.40
CA LEU A 367 10.61 -4.10 -21.75
C LEU A 367 10.31 -4.36 -20.27
N MET A 368 9.72 -3.40 -19.57
CA MET A 368 9.31 -3.53 -18.18
C MET A 368 8.02 -4.35 -17.98
N GLY A 369 7.22 -4.57 -19.00
CA GLY A 369 5.91 -5.22 -18.88
C GLY A 369 4.92 -4.37 -18.08
N HIS A 370 4.84 -3.08 -18.39
CA HIS A 370 3.80 -2.19 -17.90
C HIS A 370 2.56 -2.31 -18.80
N SER A 371 1.39 -2.47 -18.19
CA SER A 371 0.13 -2.58 -18.95
C SER A 371 -0.29 -1.27 -19.63
N LYS A 372 0.22 -0.13 -19.14
CA LYS A 372 -0.02 1.20 -19.69
C LYS A 372 1.30 1.97 -19.76
N ALA A 373 1.58 2.57 -20.91
CA ALA A 373 2.76 3.42 -21.08
C ALA A 373 2.75 4.66 -20.17
N SER A 374 1.55 5.16 -19.80
CA SER A 374 1.40 6.24 -18.83
C SER A 374 2.07 5.96 -17.49
N MET A 375 2.10 4.70 -17.03
CA MET A 375 2.80 4.32 -15.80
C MET A 375 4.31 4.59 -15.87
N THR A 376 4.89 4.52 -17.06
CA THR A 376 6.30 4.84 -17.30
C THR A 376 6.49 6.34 -17.45
N LEU A 377 5.62 6.99 -18.21
CA LEU A 377 5.63 8.43 -18.43
C LEU A 377 5.45 9.20 -17.12
N ASP A 378 4.42 8.89 -16.34
CA ASP A 378 4.10 9.59 -15.08
C ASP A 378 5.23 9.47 -14.03
N ARG A 379 6.01 8.39 -14.09
CA ARG A 379 7.05 8.11 -13.09
C ARG A 379 8.46 8.54 -13.50
N TYR A 380 8.78 8.55 -14.80
CA TYR A 380 10.14 8.74 -15.29
C TYR A 380 10.29 9.89 -16.29
N ALA A 381 9.18 10.49 -16.77
CA ALA A 381 9.18 11.61 -17.69
C ALA A 381 9.29 12.99 -17.02
N SER A 382 9.63 13.06 -15.72
CA SER A 382 10.04 14.34 -15.15
C SER A 382 11.26 14.83 -15.93
N ALA A 383 11.13 15.99 -16.56
CA ALA A 383 12.12 16.55 -17.47
C ALA A 383 13.50 16.64 -16.79
N ASP A 384 14.37 15.68 -17.06
CA ASP A 384 15.79 15.83 -16.77
C ASP A 384 16.28 16.95 -17.70
N PRO A 385 16.77 18.09 -17.18
CA PRO A 385 17.29 19.20 -17.99
C PRO A 385 18.38 18.74 -18.97
N LYS A 386 19.14 17.68 -18.62
CA LYS A 386 20.16 17.08 -19.50
C LYS A 386 19.54 16.31 -20.67
N ALA A 387 18.43 15.59 -20.42
CA ALA A 387 17.70 14.88 -21.48
C ALA A 387 17.06 15.89 -22.45
N THR A 388 16.46 16.96 -21.94
CA THR A 388 15.92 18.05 -22.75
C THR A 388 17.00 18.72 -23.60
N ALA A 389 18.16 19.05 -23.04
CA ALA A 389 19.27 19.63 -23.76
C ALA A 389 19.87 18.66 -24.82
N SER A 390 19.87 17.35 -24.55
CA SER A 390 20.31 16.32 -25.50
C SER A 390 19.33 16.19 -26.66
N ALA A 391 18.02 16.19 -26.38
CA ALA A 391 16.99 16.16 -27.40
C ALA A 391 17.06 17.37 -28.33
N MET A 392 17.24 18.57 -27.77
CA MET A 392 17.42 19.79 -28.57
C MET A 392 18.67 19.76 -29.43
N ARG A 393 19.76 19.20 -28.94
CA ARG A 393 20.97 19.00 -29.76
C ARG A 393 20.73 18.03 -30.91
N THR A 394 20.00 16.96 -30.68
CA THR A 394 19.66 15.99 -31.74
C THR A 394 18.76 16.62 -32.79
N LEU A 395 17.71 17.34 -32.36
CA LEU A 395 16.83 18.09 -33.26
C LEU A 395 17.64 19.12 -34.09
N GLY A 396 18.55 19.85 -33.45
CA GLY A 396 19.37 20.82 -34.14
C GLY A 396 20.34 20.21 -35.19
N ARG A 397 20.67 18.90 -35.07
CA ARG A 397 21.40 18.18 -36.13
C ARG A 397 20.48 17.80 -37.28
N LEU A 398 19.27 17.26 -36.95
CA LEU A 398 18.30 16.86 -37.97
C LEU A 398 17.81 18.04 -38.82
N TYR A 399 17.79 19.27 -38.29
CA TYR A 399 17.43 20.47 -39.07
C TYR A 399 18.58 21.02 -39.94
N LYS A 400 19.77 20.42 -39.88
CA LYS A 400 20.93 20.82 -40.71
C LYS A 400 21.20 19.83 -41.86
N GLU A 401 20.49 18.71 -41.89
CA GLU A 401 20.41 17.76 -42.99
C GLU A 401 19.25 18.15 -43.95
#